data_4925d3364db9a95282632f9b3f57770e
#
_entry.id   4925d3364db9a95282632f9b3f57770e
#
_cell.length_a   1.000
_cell.length_b   1.000
_cell.length_c   1.000
_cell.angle_alpha   90.00
_cell.angle_beta   90.00
_cell.angle_gamma   90.00
#
_symmetry.space_group_name_H-M   'P 1'
#
loop_
_entity.id
_entity.type
_entity.pdbx_description
1 polymer ?
#
loop_
_entity_poly.entity_id
_entity_poly.type
_entity_poly.pdbx_seq_one_letter_code
_entity_poly.pdbx_strand_id
1 'polypeptide(L)' 'MSDQKIEALELSLYEDYLEELEKKYYGGINKVLGEPWFTKTDAEIEAEAENKVKEFIDRNS' A
#
# COMPACT_ATOMS: atom_id res chain seq x y z
N MET A 1 -22.32 -3.78 -12.04
CA MET A 1 -21.35 -4.48 -12.85
C MET A 1 -20.07 -3.70 -13.04
N SER A 2 -20.15 -2.42 -13.39
CA SER A 2 -18.97 -1.55 -13.42
C SER A 2 -18.34 -1.42 -12.04
N ASP A 3 -19.14 -1.51 -10.98
CA ASP A 3 -18.66 -1.38 -9.61
C ASP A 3 -17.70 -2.49 -9.25
N GLN A 4 -17.95 -3.72 -9.71
CA GLN A 4 -17.07 -4.85 -9.42
C GLN A 4 -15.70 -4.69 -10.07
N LYS A 5 -15.67 -4.15 -11.28
CA LYS A 5 -14.41 -3.89 -11.98
C LYS A 5 -13.59 -2.81 -11.29
N ILE A 6 -14.27 -1.77 -10.81
CA ILE A 6 -13.61 -0.67 -10.10
C ILE A 6 -13.02 -1.19 -8.79
N GLU A 7 -13.79 -1.99 -8.04
CA GLU A 7 -13.31 -2.56 -6.79
C GLU A 7 -12.09 -3.45 -7.00
N ALA A 8 -12.12 -4.28 -8.05
CA ALA A 8 -10.98 -5.14 -8.36
C ALA A 8 -9.75 -4.33 -8.73
N LEU A 9 -9.94 -3.26 -9.50
CA LEU A 9 -8.84 -2.37 -9.88
C LEU A 9 -8.29 -1.64 -8.66
N GLU A 10 -9.17 -1.13 -7.80
CA GLU A 10 -8.75 -0.44 -6.59
C GLU A 10 -7.94 -1.37 -5.68
N LEU A 11 -8.40 -2.60 -5.51
CA LEU A 11 -7.70 -3.56 -4.68
C LEU A 11 -6.32 -3.90 -5.26
N SER A 12 -6.25 -4.10 -6.57
CA SER A 12 -5.00 -4.38 -7.25
C SER A 12 -4.02 -3.23 -7.12
N LEU A 13 -4.50 -2.00 -7.31
CA LEU A 13 -3.67 -0.80 -7.14
C LEU A 13 -3.21 -0.65 -5.69
N TYR A 14 -4.12 -0.89 -4.75
CA TYR A 14 -3.79 -0.81 -3.34
C TYR A 14 -2.66 -1.77 -2.98
N GLU A 15 -2.76 -3.01 -3.43
CA GLU A 15 -1.73 -4.01 -3.16
C GLU A 15 -0.39 -3.63 -3.78
N ASP A 16 -0.41 -3.12 -5.01
CA ASP A 16 0.81 -2.68 -5.68
C ASP A 16 1.47 -1.52 -4.94
N TYR A 17 0.70 -0.51 -4.57
CA TYR A 17 1.23 0.62 -3.81
C TYR A 17 1.71 0.20 -2.43
N LEU A 18 0.97 -0.69 -1.80
CA LEU A 18 1.35 -1.20 -0.49
C LEU A 18 2.72 -1.89 -0.55
N GLU A 19 2.91 -2.73 -1.55
CA GLU A 19 4.17 -3.41 -1.74
C GLU A 19 5.32 -2.43 -1.98
N GLU A 20 5.10 -1.43 -2.82
CA GLU A 20 6.12 -0.40 -3.07
C GLU A 20 6.47 0.37 -1.81
N LEU A 21 5.46 0.73 -1.02
CA LEU A 21 5.66 1.47 0.21
C LEU A 21 6.38 0.63 1.26
N GLU A 22 6.06 -0.64 1.32
CA GLU A 22 6.75 -1.55 2.23
C GLU A 22 8.24 -1.62 1.91
N LYS A 23 8.59 -1.69 0.63
CA LYS A 23 9.98 -1.68 0.20
C LYS A 23 10.64 -0.34 0.51
N LYS A 24 9.91 0.76 0.32
CA LYS A 24 10.43 2.10 0.57
C LYS A 24 10.74 2.33 2.04
N TYR A 25 9.85 1.87 2.91
CA TYR A 25 9.98 2.08 4.34
C TYR A 25 10.62 0.92 5.08
N TYR A 26 11.09 -0.08 4.35
CA TYR A 26 11.77 -1.23 4.95
C TYR A 26 13.07 -0.78 5.60
N GLY A 27 13.17 -1.04 6.90
CA GLY A 27 14.35 -0.64 7.67
C GLY A 27 15.37 -1.74 7.86
N GLY A 28 14.93 -2.98 7.77
CA GLY A 28 15.81 -4.12 7.98
C GLY A 28 15.10 -5.23 8.71
N ILE A 29 15.87 -6.19 9.20
CA ILE A 29 15.34 -7.32 9.96
C ILE A 29 15.81 -7.24 11.39
N ASN A 30 14.88 -7.39 12.33
CA ASN A 30 15.18 -7.45 13.75
C ASN A 30 15.86 -8.80 14.02
N LYS A 31 17.11 -8.76 14.42
CA LYS A 31 17.90 -9.97 14.64
C LYS A 31 17.40 -10.82 15.81
N VAL A 32 16.75 -10.18 16.76
CA VAL A 32 16.23 -10.90 17.94
C VAL A 32 14.96 -11.65 17.60
N LEU A 33 14.02 -10.97 16.91
CA LEU A 33 12.72 -11.54 16.58
C LEU A 33 12.71 -12.23 15.22
N GLY A 34 13.67 -11.93 14.36
CA GLY A 34 13.70 -12.48 13.01
C GLY A 34 12.63 -11.91 12.11
N GLU A 35 12.02 -10.80 12.50
CA GLU A 35 10.95 -10.16 11.74
C GLU A 35 11.40 -8.86 11.10
N PRO A 36 10.85 -8.51 9.93
CA PRO A 36 11.18 -7.23 9.29
C PRO A 36 10.56 -6.07 10.08
N TRP A 37 11.26 -4.93 10.10
CA TRP A 37 10.71 -3.72 10.70
C TRP A 37 10.70 -2.62 9.64
N PHE A 38 9.80 -1.67 9.83
CA PHE A 38 9.59 -0.58 8.89
C PHE A 38 9.73 0.76 9.61
N THR A 39 10.13 1.78 8.86
CA THR A 39 10.32 3.12 9.42
C THR A 39 8.99 3.82 9.72
N LYS A 40 7.89 3.28 9.21
CA LYS A 40 6.54 3.76 9.50
C LYS A 40 5.67 2.63 9.99
N THR A 41 4.60 2.96 10.73
CA THR A 41 3.66 1.96 11.21
C THR A 41 2.82 1.41 10.06
N ASP A 42 2.26 0.22 10.26
CA ASP A 42 1.38 -0.39 9.26
C ASP A 42 0.20 0.51 8.91
N ALA A 43 -0.38 1.16 9.93
CA ALA A 43 -1.49 2.07 9.72
C ALA A 43 -1.10 3.25 8.81
N GLU A 44 0.09 3.79 9.01
CA GLU A 44 0.59 4.89 8.17
C GLU A 44 0.83 4.44 6.73
N ILE A 45 1.42 3.27 6.57
CA ILE A 45 1.68 2.71 5.23
C ILE A 45 0.36 2.44 4.50
N GLU A 46 -0.60 1.86 5.18
CA GLU A 46 -1.91 1.59 4.61
C GLU A 46 -2.64 2.87 4.22
N ALA A 47 -2.59 3.88 5.07
CA ALA A 47 -3.23 5.16 4.77
C ALA A 47 -2.61 5.83 3.55
N GLU A 48 -1.28 5.76 3.43
CA GLU A 48 -0.59 6.32 2.28
C GLU A 48 -0.96 5.58 1.00
N ALA A 49 -1.04 4.25 1.07
CA ALA A 49 -1.45 3.45 -0.08
C ALA A 49 -2.86 3.80 -0.54
N GLU A 50 -3.78 3.95 0.40
CA GLU A 50 -5.16 4.37 0.09
C GLU A 50 -5.19 5.74 -0.59
N ASN A 51 -4.42 6.69 -0.10
CA ASN A 51 -4.35 8.02 -0.69
C ASN A 51 -3.83 7.97 -2.12
N LYS A 52 -2.83 7.15 -2.38
CA LYS A 52 -2.29 6.98 -3.73
C LYS A 52 -3.31 6.39 -4.68
N VAL A 53 -4.09 5.42 -4.21
CA VAL A 53 -5.16 4.81 -5.00
C VAL A 53 -6.21 5.87 -5.35
N LYS A 54 -6.63 6.66 -4.37
CA LYS A 54 -7.62 7.72 -4.58
C LYS A 54 -7.12 8.76 -5.59
N GLU A 55 -5.87 9.16 -5.48
CA GLU A 55 -5.27 10.11 -6.42
C GLU A 55 -5.26 9.55 -7.84
N PHE A 56 -4.91 8.28 -7.98
CA PHE A 56 -4.89 7.63 -9.29
C PHE A 56 -6.28 7.63 -9.91
N ILE A 57 -7.30 7.29 -9.14
CA ILE A 57 -8.67 7.23 -9.62
C ILE A 57 -9.15 8.63 -10.01
N ASP A 58 -8.86 9.63 -9.19
CA ASP A 58 -9.22 11.02 -9.48
C ASP A 58 -8.61 11.51 -10.80
N ARG A 59 -7.35 11.17 -11.05
CA ARG A 59 -6.68 11.59 -12.26
C ARG A 59 -7.26 10.94 -13.51
N ASN A 60 -7.80 9.75 -13.36
CA ASN A 60 -8.28 8.95 -14.48
C ASN A 60 -9.81 8.94 -14.63
N SER A 61 -10.51 9.70 -13.80
CA SER A 61 -11.96 9.78 -13.87
C SER A 61 -12.47 10.96 -14.67
#